data_0c89b3725f64f020a485af9543e3785d
#
_entry.id   0c89b3725f64f020a485af9543e3785d
#
_cell.length_a   1.000
_cell.length_b   1.000
_cell.length_c   1.000
_cell.angle_alpha   90.00
_cell.angle_beta   90.00
_cell.angle_gamma   90.00
#
_symmetry.space_group_name_H-M   'P 1'
#
loop_
_entity.id
_entity.type
_entity.pdbx_description
1 polymer ?
#
loop_
_entity_poly.entity_id
_entity_poly.type
_entity_poly.pdbx_seq_one_letter_code
_entity_poly.pdbx_strand_id
1 'polypeptide(L)'
;MVEILPYVDFDKIKNNPKWFMGYSDNTNLTYLLTTICDMASIYGPNCPTFGVVPHHKYLQDALGLLEGTNLVINNYDLWEKSENHFKEDPLALLTLTEPCNIISYPTSEVEMKGR
;
A
#
# COMPACT_ATOMS: atom_id res chain seq x y z
N MET A 1 11.38 -11.41 2.79
CA MET A 1 11.28 -10.51 3.98
C MET A 1 11.44 -11.27 5.30
N VAL A 2 10.75 -12.41 5.50
CA VAL A 2 10.81 -13.18 6.77
C VAL A 2 12.25 -13.50 7.20
N GLU A 3 13.12 -13.87 6.28
CA GLU A 3 14.52 -14.23 6.56
C GLU A 3 15.36 -13.10 7.15
N ILE A 4 14.99 -11.84 6.89
CA ILE A 4 15.72 -10.68 7.42
C ILE A 4 15.22 -10.22 8.79
N LEU A 5 14.00 -10.63 9.19
CA LEU A 5 13.40 -10.16 10.44
C LEU A 5 14.26 -10.40 11.69
N PRO A 6 14.98 -11.54 11.83
CA PRO A 6 15.87 -11.76 12.98
C PRO A 6 17.04 -10.76 13.09
N TYR A 7 17.32 -10.02 12.02
CA TYR A 7 18.43 -9.06 11.95
C TYR A 7 17.92 -7.60 12.02
N VAL A 8 16.61 -7.40 12.14
CA VAL A 8 16.01 -6.06 12.24
C VAL A 8 16.12 -5.56 13.66
N ASP A 9 16.77 -4.41 13.83
CA ASP A 9 16.84 -3.68 15.10
C ASP A 9 15.56 -2.83 15.27
N PHE A 10 14.54 -3.41 15.87
CA PHE A 10 13.26 -2.76 16.10
C PHE A 10 13.37 -1.57 17.07
N ASP A 11 14.26 -1.61 18.04
CA ASP A 11 14.48 -0.50 18.96
C ASP A 11 15.07 0.71 18.24
N LYS A 12 16.00 0.49 17.34
CA LYS A 12 16.56 1.55 16.49
C LYS A 12 15.51 2.17 15.59
N ILE A 13 14.63 1.35 15.00
CA ILE A 13 13.54 1.82 14.14
C ILE A 13 12.55 2.64 14.96
N LYS A 14 12.14 2.15 16.13
CA LYS A 14 11.21 2.84 17.03
C LYS A 14 11.72 4.22 17.47
N ASN A 15 13.02 4.33 17.72
CA ASN A 15 13.65 5.58 18.11
C ASN A 15 13.94 6.54 16.93
N ASN A 16 13.82 6.06 15.70
CA ASN A 16 14.03 6.84 14.48
C ASN A 16 12.93 6.55 13.45
N PRO A 17 11.67 6.92 13.74
CA PRO A 17 10.54 6.54 12.91
C PRO A 17 10.64 7.12 11.51
N LYS A 18 10.29 6.29 10.50
CA LYS A 18 10.21 6.68 9.11
C LYS A 18 9.02 5.98 8.47
N TRP A 19 8.46 6.57 7.44
CA TRP A 19 7.47 5.90 6.64
C TRP A 19 8.04 4.62 6.01
N PHE A 20 7.30 3.54 6.16
CA PHE A 20 7.53 2.30 5.44
C PHE A 20 6.25 1.91 4.72
N MET A 21 6.36 1.68 3.42
CA MET A 21 5.24 1.30 2.57
C MET A 21 5.58 0.05 1.77
N GLY A 22 4.61 -0.85 1.66
CA GLY A 22 4.71 -2.05 0.84
C GLY A 22 3.55 -3.00 1.09
N TYR A 23 3.40 -3.99 0.22
CA TYR A 23 2.43 -5.08 0.34
C TYR A 23 3.10 -6.42 0.04
N SER A 24 2.34 -7.52 0.03
CA SER A 24 2.84 -8.88 -0.23
C SER A 24 3.92 -9.25 0.77
N ASP A 25 5.14 -9.58 0.35
CA ASP A 25 6.24 -9.97 1.24
C ASP A 25 6.60 -8.88 2.27
N ASN A 26 6.48 -7.60 1.91
CA ASN A 26 6.71 -6.48 2.82
C ASN A 26 5.69 -6.40 3.97
N THR A 27 4.54 -7.09 3.86
CA THR A 27 3.54 -7.16 4.93
C THR A 27 4.12 -7.71 6.22
N ASN A 28 5.10 -8.61 6.13
CA ASN A 28 5.78 -9.14 7.30
C ASN A 28 6.43 -8.03 8.14
N LEU A 29 6.99 -7.00 7.51
CA LEU A 29 7.60 -5.88 8.22
C LEU A 29 6.56 -4.81 8.60
N THR A 30 5.63 -4.43 7.72
CA THR A 30 4.59 -3.45 8.05
C THR A 30 3.78 -3.88 9.27
N TYR A 31 3.45 -5.18 9.36
CA TYR A 31 2.74 -5.73 10.51
C TYR A 31 3.54 -5.59 11.82
N LEU A 32 4.85 -5.92 11.79
CA LEU A 32 5.70 -5.83 12.98
C LEU A 32 6.00 -4.38 13.40
N LEU A 33 6.15 -3.46 12.45
CA LEU A 33 6.29 -2.04 12.75
C LEU A 33 5.08 -1.52 13.52
N THR A 34 3.88 -1.93 13.12
CA THR A 34 2.66 -1.53 13.81
C THR A 34 2.50 -2.20 15.17
N THR A 35 2.79 -3.51 15.28
CA THR A 35 2.49 -4.28 16.50
C THR A 35 3.61 -4.21 17.55
N ILE A 36 4.89 -4.13 17.15
CA ILE A 36 6.03 -4.10 18.08
C ILE A 36 6.51 -2.67 18.32
N CYS A 37 6.60 -1.85 17.26
CA CYS A 37 7.14 -0.51 17.37
C CYS A 37 6.10 0.55 17.69
N ASP A 38 4.80 0.22 17.66
CA ASP A 38 3.69 1.18 17.79
C ASP A 38 3.80 2.32 16.77
N MET A 39 4.19 1.97 15.54
CA MET A 39 4.40 2.90 14.42
C MET A 39 3.38 2.65 13.33
N ALA A 40 2.83 3.72 12.77
CA ALA A 40 2.04 3.61 11.55
C ALA A 40 2.92 3.16 10.37
N SER A 41 2.39 2.26 9.55
CA SER A 41 2.98 1.83 8.28
C SER A 41 1.90 1.85 7.19
N ILE A 42 2.31 1.85 5.94
CA ILE A 42 1.39 1.95 4.81
C ILE A 42 1.35 0.63 4.06
N TYR A 43 0.18 -0.01 4.01
CA TYR A 43 -0.05 -1.12 3.11
C TYR A 43 -0.37 -0.55 1.72
N GLY A 44 0.63 -0.49 0.85
CA GLY A 44 0.54 0.20 -0.43
C GLY A 44 1.58 -0.27 -1.44
N PRO A 45 1.69 0.41 -2.59
CA PRO A 45 2.54 -0.04 -3.68
C PRO A 45 4.00 -0.24 -3.28
N ASN A 46 4.61 -1.30 -3.82
CA ASN A 46 6.04 -1.53 -3.71
C ASN A 46 6.82 -0.58 -4.64
N CYS A 47 8.06 -0.28 -4.29
CA CYS A 47 8.92 0.63 -5.04
C CYS A 47 8.96 0.38 -6.57
N PRO A 48 9.07 -0.86 -7.08
CA PRO A 48 9.08 -1.12 -8.52
C PRO A 48 7.83 -0.65 -9.25
N THR A 49 6.67 -0.61 -8.58
CA THR A 49 5.40 -0.19 -9.19
C THR A 49 5.44 1.28 -9.64
N PHE A 50 6.26 2.11 -8.99
CA PHE A 50 6.43 3.51 -9.37
C PHE A 50 7.28 3.72 -10.63
N GLY A 51 7.82 2.64 -11.21
CA GLY A 51 8.50 2.69 -12.51
C GLY A 51 7.56 2.89 -13.71
N VAL A 52 6.26 2.61 -13.53
CA VAL A 52 5.25 2.78 -14.60
C VAL A 52 4.88 4.25 -14.75
N VAL A 53 5.03 4.81 -15.95
CA VAL A 53 4.80 6.24 -16.25
C VAL A 53 3.90 6.36 -17.48
N PRO A 54 2.87 7.24 -17.48
CA PRO A 54 2.45 8.12 -16.38
C PRO A 54 1.84 7.36 -15.20
N HIS A 55 2.03 7.90 -14.00
CA HIS A 55 1.46 7.28 -12.81
C HIS A 55 -0.06 7.27 -12.85
N HIS A 56 -0.64 6.10 -12.66
CA HIS A 56 -2.07 5.96 -12.44
C HIS A 56 -2.48 6.67 -11.14
N LYS A 57 -3.76 7.05 -11.03
CA LYS A 57 -4.30 7.78 -9.87
C LYS A 57 -3.94 7.12 -8.53
N TYR A 58 -3.99 5.79 -8.41
CA TYR A 58 -3.66 5.11 -7.15
C TYR A 58 -2.19 5.31 -6.71
N LEU A 59 -1.26 5.45 -7.67
CA LEU A 59 0.15 5.77 -7.36
C LEU A 59 0.29 7.23 -6.96
N GLN A 60 -0.43 8.13 -7.62
CA GLN A 60 -0.46 9.54 -7.25
C GLN A 60 -1.03 9.74 -5.83
N ASP A 61 -2.10 9.01 -5.49
CA ASP A 61 -2.69 9.04 -4.17
C ASP A 61 -1.72 8.50 -3.10
N ALA A 62 -0.99 7.42 -3.41
CA ALA A 62 0.04 6.87 -2.51
C ALA A 62 1.19 7.86 -2.27
N LEU A 63 1.67 8.55 -3.31
CA LEU A 63 2.68 9.60 -3.18
C LEU A 63 2.14 10.78 -2.37
N GLY A 64 0.92 11.25 -2.67
CA GLY A 64 0.29 12.33 -1.94
C GLY A 64 0.11 12.02 -0.45
N LEU A 65 -0.17 10.75 -0.09
CA LEU A 65 -0.22 10.33 1.31
C LEU A 65 1.16 10.41 1.98
N LEU A 66 2.21 9.94 1.31
CA LEU A 66 3.58 9.99 1.81
C LEU A 66 4.08 11.45 1.99
N GLU A 67 3.69 12.33 1.10
CA GLU A 67 4.02 13.76 1.14
C GLU A 67 3.14 14.57 2.10
N GLY A 68 2.04 13.96 2.59
CA GLY A 68 1.04 14.66 3.41
C GLY A 68 0.18 15.66 2.64
N THR A 69 0.18 15.59 1.31
CA THR A 69 -0.60 16.48 0.43
C THR A 69 -2.00 15.95 0.13
N ASN A 70 -2.21 14.62 0.23
CA ASN A 70 -3.50 13.96 0.08
C ASN A 70 -3.72 12.99 1.24
N LEU A 71 -4.64 13.33 2.14
CA LEU A 71 -4.97 12.52 3.32
C LEU A 71 -6.24 11.68 3.15
N VAL A 72 -6.92 11.81 2.01
CA VAL A 72 -8.16 11.09 1.72
C VAL A 72 -7.98 10.28 0.45
N ILE A 73 -8.05 8.96 0.57
CA ILE A 73 -8.01 8.04 -0.56
C ILE A 73 -9.42 7.50 -0.77
N ASN A 74 -9.95 7.70 -1.97
CA ASN A 74 -11.23 7.15 -2.38
C ASN A 74 -11.04 5.81 -3.07
N ASN A 75 -12.10 5.01 -3.09
CA ASN A 75 -12.11 3.78 -3.86
C ASN A 75 -11.95 4.04 -5.36
N TYR A 76 -11.43 3.06 -6.06
CA TYR A 76 -11.30 3.07 -7.51
C TYR A 76 -12.43 2.24 -8.11
N ASP A 77 -13.08 2.78 -9.14
CA ASP A 77 -14.26 2.18 -9.74
C ASP A 77 -13.93 1.00 -10.67
N LEU A 78 -12.68 0.90 -11.09
CA LEU A 78 -12.23 -0.09 -12.07
C LEU A 78 -10.99 -0.84 -11.59
N TRP A 79 -10.83 -2.07 -12.05
CA TRP A 79 -9.65 -2.89 -11.84
C TRP A 79 -9.23 -3.61 -13.12
N GLU A 80 -8.04 -4.15 -13.15
CA GLU A 80 -7.50 -4.91 -14.27
C GLU A 80 -7.56 -6.40 -13.99
N LYS A 81 -8.09 -7.16 -14.95
CA LYS A 81 -8.15 -8.62 -14.92
C LYS A 81 -7.02 -9.25 -15.71
N SER A 82 -5.80 -8.77 -15.60
CA SER A 82 -4.67 -9.36 -16.30
C SER A 82 -3.76 -10.13 -15.36
N GLU A 83 -3.65 -11.45 -15.60
CA GLU A 83 -2.69 -12.29 -14.86
C GLU A 83 -1.27 -12.19 -15.44
N ASN A 84 -1.10 -11.65 -16.64
CA ASN A 84 0.15 -11.68 -17.39
C ASN A 84 0.78 -10.30 -17.62
N HIS A 85 0.12 -9.24 -17.17
CA HIS A 85 0.55 -7.86 -17.40
C HIS A 85 2.07 -7.66 -17.16
N PHE A 86 2.54 -8.01 -15.96
CA PHE A 86 3.96 -7.85 -15.60
C PHE A 86 4.92 -8.89 -16.21
N LYS A 87 4.40 -9.95 -16.83
CA LYS A 87 5.24 -10.94 -17.50
C LYS A 87 5.57 -10.53 -18.93
N GLU A 88 4.61 -9.88 -19.61
CA GLU A 88 4.75 -9.45 -21.00
C GLU A 88 5.48 -8.09 -21.08
N ASP A 89 5.07 -7.12 -20.30
CA ASP A 89 5.70 -5.81 -20.17
C ASP A 89 5.57 -5.28 -18.76
N PRO A 90 6.64 -5.35 -17.94
CA PRO A 90 6.61 -4.86 -16.55
C PRO A 90 6.32 -3.38 -16.39
N LEU A 91 6.46 -2.59 -17.46
CA LEU A 91 6.22 -1.15 -17.46
C LEU A 91 4.93 -0.75 -18.19
N ALA A 92 4.15 -1.72 -18.67
CA ALA A 92 2.88 -1.42 -19.32
C ALA A 92 1.91 -0.70 -18.37
N LEU A 93 1.14 0.22 -18.94
CA LEU A 93 0.08 0.90 -18.21
C LEU A 93 -1.05 -0.08 -17.85
N LEU A 94 -1.66 0.11 -16.70
CA LEU A 94 -2.83 -0.65 -16.29
C LEU A 94 -4.00 -0.43 -17.25
N THR A 95 -4.61 -1.51 -17.69
CA THR A 95 -5.83 -1.48 -18.51
C THR A 95 -7.04 -1.70 -17.62
N LEU A 96 -7.54 -0.64 -17.00
CA LEU A 96 -8.64 -0.70 -16.05
C LEU A 96 -9.98 -0.77 -16.80
N THR A 97 -10.49 -1.97 -16.99
CA THR A 97 -11.71 -2.23 -17.77
C THR A 97 -12.83 -2.87 -16.96
N GLU A 98 -12.51 -3.53 -15.86
CA GLU A 98 -13.49 -4.27 -15.09
C GLU A 98 -14.12 -3.41 -13.99
N PRO A 99 -15.46 -3.36 -13.86
CA PRO A 99 -16.12 -2.63 -12.79
C PRO A 99 -15.88 -3.30 -11.44
N CYS A 100 -15.68 -2.49 -10.41
CA CYS A 100 -15.52 -2.95 -9.04
C CYS A 100 -16.86 -2.84 -8.29
N ASN A 101 -17.41 -3.98 -7.86
CA ASN A 101 -18.58 -4.01 -6.99
C ASN A 101 -18.14 -4.18 -5.54
N ILE A 102 -18.32 -3.15 -4.73
CA ILE A 102 -17.94 -3.16 -3.32
C ILE A 102 -19.18 -3.44 -2.48
N ILE A 103 -19.13 -4.49 -1.68
CA ILE A 103 -20.14 -4.79 -0.65
C ILE A 103 -19.47 -4.56 0.71
N SER A 104 -19.96 -3.58 1.46
CA SER A 104 -19.46 -3.30 2.81
C SER A 104 -20.28 -4.03 3.88
N TYR A 105 -19.60 -4.60 4.84
CA TYR A 105 -20.19 -5.22 6.04
C TYR A 105 -19.53 -4.62 7.29
N PRO A 106 -20.30 -4.18 8.29
CA PRO A 106 -21.76 -4.01 8.28
C PRO A 106 -22.21 -2.93 7.30
N THR A 107 -23.44 -2.99 6.83
CA THR A 107 -24.05 -2.06 5.86
C THR A 107 -24.31 -0.64 6.43
N SER A 108 -24.05 -0.42 7.71
CA SER A 108 -24.09 0.89 8.36
C SER A 108 -22.68 1.51 8.37
N GLU A 109 -22.60 2.81 8.19
CA GLU A 109 -21.35 3.56 8.34
C GLU A 109 -20.74 3.28 9.71
N VAL A 110 -19.61 2.57 9.73
CA VAL A 110 -18.81 2.40 10.93
C VAL A 110 -17.79 3.51 10.95
N GLU A 111 -18.02 4.53 11.76
CA GLU A 111 -16.99 5.50 12.10
C GLU A 111 -15.88 4.77 12.86
N MET A 112 -14.79 4.46 12.19
CA MET A 112 -13.57 4.05 12.88
C MET A 112 -12.96 5.29 13.54
N LYS A 113 -13.26 5.49 14.82
CA LYS A 113 -12.53 6.46 15.63
C LYS A 113 -11.15 5.89 15.87
N GLY A 114 -10.15 6.47 15.19
CA GLY A 114 -8.75 6.22 15.50
C GLY A 114 -8.48 6.58 16.98
N ARG A 115 -7.71 5.74 17.62
CA ARG A 115 -7.08 6.06 18.91
C ARG A 115 -5.89 6.94 18.70
#